data_617971af509887eaa11425338d0bdc19
#
_entry.id   617971af509887eaa11425338d0bdc19
#
_cell.length_a   1.000
_cell.length_b   1.000
_cell.length_c   1.000
_cell.angle_alpha   90.00
_cell.angle_beta   90.00
_cell.angle_gamma   90.00
#
_symmetry.space_group_name_H-M   'P 1'
#
loop_
_entity.id
_entity.type
_entity.pdbx_description
1 polymer ?
#
loop_
_entity_poly.entity_id
_entity_poly.type
_entity_poly.pdbx_seq_one_letter_code
_entity_poly.pdbx_strand_id
1 'polypeptide(L)'
;YYGMRGILVLYMATSATAIDPGLGWTNKDAIWLYGWYTMLVYVASIPGGWIADKFLGQKKTVMLGGLLLCFGHGILAIPQDWAFFTGLLLIILGVGGLKPNISTMVGGLYKEGDIRRDSGFTIFYIGINGTLNHAGVLCFIYNADDKCIV
;
A
#
# COMPACT_ATOMS: atom_id res chain seq x y z
N TYR A 1 -2.58 3.35 0.03
CA TYR A 1 -1.79 2.17 -0.31
C TYR A 1 -2.66 0.99 -0.78
N TYR A 2 -3.64 0.57 0.02
CA TYR A 2 -4.49 -0.58 -0.33
C TYR A 2 -5.33 -0.35 -1.58
N GLY A 3 -5.92 0.84 -1.74
CA GLY A 3 -6.66 1.20 -2.95
C GLY A 3 -5.78 1.20 -4.21
N MET A 4 -4.54 1.73 -4.10
CA MET A 4 -3.58 1.71 -5.20
C MET A 4 -3.24 0.28 -5.62
N ARG A 5 -3.09 -0.66 -4.69
CA ARG A 5 -2.82 -2.07 -5.00
C ARG A 5 -3.92 -2.70 -5.87
N GLY A 6 -5.19 -2.39 -5.59
CA GLY A 6 -6.31 -2.89 -6.38
C GLY A 6 -6.30 -2.38 -7.82
N ILE A 7 -5.88 -1.14 -8.01
CA ILE A 7 -5.86 -0.49 -9.32
C ILE A 7 -4.56 -0.76 -10.10
N LEU A 8 -3.47 -1.15 -9.41
CA LEU A 8 -2.13 -1.28 -10.00
C LEU A 8 -2.09 -2.22 -11.20
N VAL A 9 -2.73 -3.39 -11.11
CA VAL A 9 -2.78 -4.38 -12.19
C VAL A 9 -3.56 -3.83 -13.39
N LEU A 10 -4.67 -3.15 -13.12
CA LEU A 10 -5.48 -2.50 -14.15
C LEU A 10 -4.68 -1.42 -14.88
N TYR A 11 -3.98 -0.57 -14.15
CA TYR A 11 -3.13 0.48 -14.72
C TYR A 11 -2.02 -0.10 -15.62
N MET A 12 -1.37 -1.18 -15.20
CA MET A 12 -0.35 -1.84 -16.02
C MET A 12 -0.91 -2.49 -17.28
N ALA A 13 -2.11 -3.08 -17.19
CA ALA A 13 -2.75 -3.80 -18.30
C ALA A 13 -3.54 -2.91 -19.25
N THR A 14 -3.92 -1.69 -18.83
CA THR A 14 -4.68 -0.75 -19.67
C THR A 14 -3.81 -0.25 -20.82
N SER A 15 -4.42 -0.19 -22.01
CA SER A 15 -3.75 0.30 -23.23
C SER A 15 -3.31 1.75 -23.09
N ALA A 16 -2.11 2.06 -23.59
CA ALA A 16 -1.58 3.43 -23.65
C ALA A 16 -2.42 4.39 -24.53
N THR A 17 -3.29 3.84 -25.37
CA THR A 17 -4.18 4.60 -26.28
C THR A 17 -5.61 4.74 -25.72
N ALA A 18 -5.88 4.25 -24.50
CA ALA A 18 -7.17 4.40 -23.85
C ALA A 18 -7.40 5.87 -23.41
N ILE A 19 -8.65 6.19 -23.04
CA ILE A 19 -9.01 7.52 -22.50
C ILE A 19 -8.20 7.82 -21.23
N ASP A 20 -8.00 6.79 -20.37
CA ASP A 20 -7.07 6.81 -19.24
C ASP A 20 -5.88 5.92 -19.59
N PRO A 21 -4.76 6.50 -20.04
CA PRO A 21 -3.62 5.74 -20.54
C PRO A 21 -2.94 4.96 -19.43
N GLY A 22 -2.73 3.66 -19.65
CA GLY A 22 -1.93 2.77 -18.84
C GLY A 22 -0.59 2.42 -19.51
N LEU A 23 0.14 1.46 -18.94
CA LEU A 23 1.44 1.01 -19.47
C LEU A 23 1.31 0.06 -20.68
N GLY A 24 0.11 -0.46 -20.97
CA GLY A 24 -0.14 -1.35 -22.11
C GLY A 24 0.56 -2.72 -22.02
N TRP A 25 0.85 -3.18 -20.82
CA TRP A 25 1.52 -4.46 -20.62
C TRP A 25 0.58 -5.64 -20.79
N THR A 26 1.13 -6.82 -21.07
CA THR A 26 0.31 -8.03 -21.09
C THR A 26 -0.18 -8.36 -19.68
N ASN A 27 -1.39 -8.90 -19.56
CA ASN A 27 -1.95 -9.31 -18.27
C ASN A 27 -1.01 -10.25 -17.50
N LYS A 28 -0.26 -11.10 -18.21
CA LYS A 28 0.70 -12.02 -17.62
C LYS A 28 1.85 -11.28 -16.95
N ASP A 29 2.43 -10.27 -17.62
CA ASP A 29 3.56 -9.50 -17.09
C ASP A 29 3.13 -8.60 -15.94
N ALA A 30 1.93 -8.02 -16.03
CA ALA A 30 1.34 -7.21 -14.95
C ALA A 30 1.12 -8.04 -13.67
N ILE A 31 0.56 -9.24 -13.78
CA ILE A 31 0.35 -10.14 -12.64
C ILE A 31 1.69 -10.62 -12.07
N TRP A 32 2.67 -10.93 -12.93
CA TRP A 32 4.00 -11.36 -12.52
C TRP A 32 4.73 -10.27 -11.72
N LEU A 33 4.73 -9.03 -12.21
CA LEU A 33 5.31 -7.90 -11.49
C LEU A 33 4.57 -7.64 -10.17
N TYR A 34 3.24 -7.71 -10.17
CA TYR A 34 2.46 -7.54 -8.96
C TYR A 34 2.79 -8.59 -7.89
N GLY A 35 3.04 -9.84 -8.29
CA GLY A 35 3.50 -10.90 -7.39
C GLY A 35 4.84 -10.57 -6.74
N TRP A 36 5.83 -10.16 -7.54
CA TRP A 36 7.14 -9.73 -7.06
C TRP A 36 7.05 -8.51 -6.14
N TYR A 37 6.29 -7.50 -6.54
CA TYR A 37 6.06 -6.32 -5.74
C TYR A 37 5.47 -6.69 -4.36
N THR A 38 4.45 -7.54 -4.34
CA THR A 38 3.81 -7.97 -3.09
C THR A 38 4.79 -8.74 -2.21
N MET A 39 5.57 -9.66 -2.78
CA MET A 39 6.61 -10.39 -2.07
C MET A 39 7.63 -9.43 -1.44
N LEU A 40 8.15 -8.48 -2.21
CA LEU A 40 9.13 -7.50 -1.73
C LEU A 40 8.58 -6.62 -0.59
N VAL A 41 7.31 -6.25 -0.63
CA VAL A 41 6.66 -5.52 0.47
C VAL A 41 6.70 -6.31 1.78
N TYR A 42 6.45 -7.61 1.73
CA TYR A 42 6.52 -8.45 2.94
C TYR A 42 7.96 -8.67 3.40
N VAL A 43 8.88 -8.92 2.48
CA VAL A 43 10.32 -9.06 2.80
C VAL A 43 10.86 -7.77 3.42
N ALA A 44 10.51 -6.59 2.89
CA ALA A 44 10.93 -5.30 3.42
C ALA A 44 10.38 -5.01 4.83
N SER A 45 9.32 -5.69 5.27
CA SER A 45 8.79 -5.55 6.62
C SER A 45 9.71 -6.11 7.69
N ILE A 46 10.55 -7.10 7.36
CA ILE A 46 11.51 -7.70 8.30
C ILE A 46 12.60 -6.69 8.68
N PRO A 47 13.39 -6.13 7.73
CA PRO A 47 14.38 -5.12 8.08
C PRO A 47 13.75 -3.82 8.61
N GLY A 48 12.53 -3.47 8.16
CA GLY A 48 11.80 -2.31 8.64
C GLY A 48 11.48 -2.38 10.14
N GLY A 49 11.02 -3.53 10.63
CA GLY A 49 10.84 -3.79 12.07
C GLY A 49 12.15 -3.74 12.84
N TRP A 50 13.19 -4.42 12.34
CA TRP A 50 14.50 -4.46 12.98
C TRP A 50 15.16 -3.07 13.10
N ILE A 51 15.06 -2.23 12.08
CA ILE A 51 15.57 -0.84 12.10
C ILE A 51 14.81 0.00 13.14
N ALA A 52 13.50 -0.20 13.25
CA ALA A 52 12.68 0.49 14.24
C ALA A 52 13.08 0.12 15.67
N ASP A 53 13.29 -1.17 15.93
CA ASP A 53 13.60 -1.64 17.28
C ASP A 53 15.03 -1.25 17.72
N LYS A 54 15.99 -1.23 16.78
CA LYS A 54 17.41 -1.06 17.12
C LYS A 54 17.91 0.39 17.01
N PHE A 55 17.41 1.19 16.07
CA PHE A 55 18.02 2.47 15.70
C PHE A 55 17.09 3.68 15.85
N LEU A 56 15.90 3.66 15.25
CA LEU A 56 15.06 4.86 15.13
C LEU A 56 13.94 4.95 16.17
N GLY A 57 13.48 3.83 16.70
CA GLY A 57 12.25 3.73 17.48
C GLY A 57 11.00 3.72 16.58
N GLN A 58 9.94 3.07 17.06
CA GLN A 58 8.71 2.81 16.29
C GLN A 58 8.06 4.07 15.72
N LYS A 59 7.93 5.14 16.51
CA LYS A 59 7.30 6.40 16.09
C LYS A 59 8.00 7.05 14.90
N LYS A 60 9.33 7.16 14.95
CA LYS A 60 10.12 7.79 13.87
C LYS A 60 10.09 6.94 12.60
N THR A 61 10.16 5.62 12.74
CA THR A 61 10.08 4.70 11.59
C THR A 61 8.72 4.75 10.90
N VAL A 62 7.62 4.85 11.66
CA VAL A 62 6.28 5.03 11.10
C VAL A 62 6.17 6.37 10.36
N MET A 63 6.70 7.47 10.92
CA MET A 63 6.70 8.77 10.25
C MET A 63 7.51 8.76 8.96
N LEU A 64 8.71 8.18 8.97
CA LEU A 64 9.54 8.03 7.78
C LEU A 64 8.89 7.13 6.73
N GLY A 65 8.29 6.02 7.16
CA GLY A 65 7.53 5.13 6.28
C GLY A 65 6.35 5.85 5.61
N GLY A 66 5.61 6.67 6.37
CA GLY A 66 4.53 7.51 5.85
C GLY A 66 5.02 8.54 4.82
N LEU A 67 6.14 9.22 5.10
CA LEU A 67 6.77 10.15 4.16
C LEU A 67 7.20 9.46 2.87
N LEU A 68 7.86 8.32 2.96
CA LEU A 68 8.25 7.52 1.79
C LEU A 68 7.04 7.09 0.96
N LEU A 69 5.91 6.74 1.62
CA LEU A 69 4.67 6.44 0.93
C LEU A 69 4.10 7.65 0.17
N CYS A 70 4.09 8.83 0.78
CA CYS A 70 3.64 10.06 0.13
C CYS A 70 4.48 10.38 -1.10
N PHE A 71 5.80 10.34 -0.98
CA PHE A 71 6.71 10.56 -2.11
C PHE A 71 6.56 9.47 -3.18
N GLY A 72 6.45 8.21 -2.78
CA GLY A 72 6.24 7.09 -3.71
C GLY A 72 4.98 7.26 -4.55
N HIS A 73 3.85 7.62 -3.93
CA HIS A 73 2.61 7.89 -4.66
C HIS A 73 2.70 9.16 -5.52
N GLY A 74 3.39 10.20 -5.06
CA GLY A 74 3.62 11.42 -5.84
C GLY A 74 4.44 11.14 -7.11
N ILE A 75 5.50 10.35 -7.00
CA ILE A 75 6.33 9.97 -8.15
C ILE A 75 5.56 9.03 -9.10
N LEU A 76 4.74 8.14 -8.55
CA LEU A 76 3.89 7.22 -9.35
C LEU A 76 2.88 7.97 -10.24
N ALA A 77 2.53 9.21 -9.89
CA ALA A 77 1.66 10.06 -10.72
C ALA A 77 2.34 10.58 -12.00
N ILE A 78 3.65 10.43 -12.13
CA ILE A 78 4.40 10.83 -13.34
C ILE A 78 4.33 9.69 -14.36
N PRO A 79 3.79 9.90 -15.56
CA PRO A 79 3.61 8.86 -16.58
C PRO A 79 4.92 8.54 -17.30
N GLN A 80 5.91 8.00 -16.58
CA GLN A 80 7.21 7.58 -17.11
C GLN A 80 7.65 6.27 -16.45
N ASP A 81 8.28 5.39 -17.20
CA ASP A 81 8.69 4.05 -16.73
C ASP A 81 9.62 4.11 -15.53
N TRP A 82 10.61 5.00 -15.54
CA TRP A 82 11.53 5.16 -14.41
C TRP A 82 10.83 5.65 -13.14
N ALA A 83 9.83 6.53 -13.28
CA ALA A 83 9.04 7.04 -12.16
C ALA A 83 8.16 5.94 -11.56
N PHE A 84 7.61 5.07 -12.41
CA PHE A 84 6.82 3.93 -12.00
C PHE A 84 7.63 2.97 -11.10
N PHE A 85 8.81 2.52 -11.55
CA PHE A 85 9.66 1.63 -10.75
C PHE A 85 10.20 2.29 -9.49
N THR A 86 10.60 3.58 -9.57
CA THR A 86 11.08 4.33 -8.41
C THR A 86 9.96 4.53 -7.39
N GLY A 87 8.75 4.85 -7.84
CA GLY A 87 7.57 4.96 -6.98
C GLY A 87 7.25 3.65 -6.26
N LEU A 88 7.26 2.52 -6.97
CA LEU A 88 7.05 1.19 -6.37
C LEU A 88 8.13 0.87 -5.31
N LEU A 89 9.40 1.16 -5.59
CA LEU A 89 10.50 0.94 -4.64
C LEU A 89 10.29 1.75 -3.35
N LEU A 90 9.97 3.04 -3.48
CA LEU A 90 9.69 3.90 -2.33
C LEU A 90 8.49 3.41 -1.51
N ILE A 91 7.45 2.91 -2.19
CA ILE A 91 6.28 2.33 -1.52
C ILE A 91 6.66 1.04 -0.78
N ILE A 92 7.48 0.16 -1.38
CA ILE A 92 7.97 -1.06 -0.72
C ILE A 92 8.69 -0.71 0.58
N LEU A 93 9.62 0.24 0.54
CA LEU A 93 10.37 0.68 1.71
C LEU A 93 9.47 1.36 2.75
N GLY A 94 8.56 2.22 2.29
CA GLY A 94 7.61 2.92 3.15
C GLY A 94 6.67 1.98 3.90
N VAL A 95 6.06 1.03 3.19
CA VAL A 95 5.18 0.01 3.80
C VAL A 95 5.96 -0.93 4.70
N GLY A 96 7.18 -1.32 4.29
CA GLY A 96 8.07 -2.14 5.09
C GLY A 96 8.39 -1.52 6.45
N GLY A 97 8.65 -0.22 6.51
CA GLY A 97 8.84 0.51 7.76
C GLY A 97 7.56 0.77 8.55
N LEU A 98 6.45 1.03 7.87
CA LEU A 98 5.20 1.44 8.51
C LEU A 98 4.41 0.26 9.07
N LYS A 99 4.18 -0.79 8.25
CA LYS A 99 3.23 -1.86 8.55
C LYS A 99 3.53 -2.64 9.84
N PRO A 100 4.76 -3.15 10.09
CA PRO A 100 5.07 -3.86 11.33
C PRO A 100 5.01 -2.94 12.55
N ASN A 101 5.52 -1.72 12.43
CA ASN A 101 5.67 -0.79 13.53
C ASN A 101 4.35 -0.17 14.00
N ILE A 102 3.40 0.08 13.09
CA ILE A 102 2.10 0.61 13.48
C ILE A 102 1.30 -0.42 14.27
N SER A 103 1.38 -1.70 13.90
CA SER A 103 0.74 -2.78 14.66
C SER A 103 1.32 -2.92 16.07
N THR A 104 2.64 -2.82 16.21
CA THR A 104 3.33 -2.85 17.51
C THR A 104 2.96 -1.63 18.36
N MET A 105 2.83 -0.44 17.74
CA MET A 105 2.38 0.77 18.44
C MET A 105 0.96 0.63 18.97
N VAL A 106 0.03 0.07 18.19
CA VAL A 106 -1.34 -0.19 18.65
C VAL A 106 -1.34 -1.15 19.82
N GLY A 107 -0.53 -2.23 19.75
CA GLY A 107 -0.37 -3.16 20.86
C GLY A 107 0.18 -2.51 22.12
N GLY A 108 1.10 -1.55 21.99
CA GLY A 108 1.72 -0.81 23.10
C GLY A 108 0.81 0.22 23.79
N LEU A 109 -0.36 0.55 23.21
CA LEU A 109 -1.37 1.41 23.84
C LEU A 109 -2.11 0.71 25.00
N TYR A 110 -2.09 -0.61 25.02
CA TYR A 110 -2.79 -1.43 26.01
C TYR A 110 -1.79 -2.17 26.89
N LYS A 111 -2.09 -2.27 28.20
CA LYS A 111 -1.29 -3.09 29.12
C LYS A 111 -1.48 -4.59 28.80
N GLU A 112 -0.48 -5.38 29.14
CA GLU A 112 -0.59 -6.84 29.04
C GLU A 112 -1.76 -7.33 29.89
N GLY A 113 -2.64 -8.14 29.28
CA GLY A 113 -3.85 -8.64 29.94
C GLY A 113 -5.08 -7.72 29.89
N ASP A 114 -5.00 -6.54 29.25
CA ASP A 114 -6.17 -5.67 29.08
C ASP A 114 -7.14 -6.24 28.05
N ILE A 115 -8.38 -6.55 28.49
CA ILE A 115 -9.45 -7.10 27.64
C ILE A 115 -9.78 -6.19 26.45
N ARG A 116 -9.54 -4.88 26.57
CA ARG A 116 -9.79 -3.89 25.50
C ARG A 116 -8.78 -3.97 24.36
N ARG A 117 -7.66 -4.67 24.55
CA ARG A 117 -6.60 -4.84 23.53
C ARG A 117 -7.14 -5.47 22.27
N ASP A 118 -7.92 -6.53 22.39
CA ASP A 118 -8.51 -7.24 21.24
C ASP A 118 -9.53 -6.37 20.50
N SER A 119 -10.34 -5.61 21.23
CA SER A 119 -11.26 -4.63 20.65
C SER A 119 -10.49 -3.52 19.91
N GLY A 120 -9.38 -3.04 20.46
CA GLY A 120 -8.52 -2.06 19.83
C GLY A 120 -7.92 -2.54 18.52
N PHE A 121 -7.43 -3.77 18.47
CA PHE A 121 -6.96 -4.38 17.23
C PHE A 121 -8.10 -4.58 16.21
N THR A 122 -9.27 -4.98 16.66
CA THR A 122 -10.45 -5.15 15.80
C THR A 122 -10.83 -3.83 15.12
N ILE A 123 -10.90 -2.74 15.88
CA ILE A 123 -11.19 -1.39 15.33
C ILE A 123 -10.10 -0.97 14.34
N PHE A 124 -8.83 -1.21 14.67
CA PHE A 124 -7.71 -0.92 13.79
C PHE A 124 -7.81 -1.67 12.45
N TYR A 125 -8.11 -2.97 12.48
CA TYR A 125 -8.29 -3.78 11.27
C TYR A 125 -9.52 -3.38 10.45
N ILE A 126 -10.63 -3.00 11.11
CA ILE A 126 -11.82 -2.46 10.43
C ILE A 126 -11.45 -1.15 9.72
N GLY A 127 -10.69 -0.27 10.36
CA GLY A 127 -10.22 0.98 9.75
C GLY A 127 -9.35 0.75 8.50
N ILE A 128 -8.41 -0.19 8.55
CA ILE A 128 -7.57 -0.55 7.41
C ILE A 128 -8.40 -1.11 6.25
N ASN A 129 -9.33 -2.03 6.54
CA ASN A 129 -10.14 -2.68 5.51
C ASN A 129 -11.30 -1.80 5.02
N GLY A 130 -11.80 -0.88 5.85
CA GLY A 130 -12.80 0.11 5.46
C GLY A 130 -12.34 0.99 4.31
N THR A 131 -11.05 1.30 4.23
CA THR A 131 -10.44 2.04 3.12
C THR A 131 -10.54 1.28 1.79
N LEU A 132 -10.46 -0.05 1.81
CA LEU A 132 -10.64 -0.89 0.61
C LEU A 132 -12.09 -0.84 0.10
N ASN A 133 -13.05 -0.93 1.02
CA ASN A 133 -14.48 -0.84 0.67
C ASN A 133 -14.84 0.55 0.13
N HIS A 134 -14.25 1.63 0.67
CA HIS A 134 -14.46 2.99 0.17
C HIS A 134 -13.89 3.16 -1.25
N ALA A 135 -12.71 2.64 -1.52
CA ALA A 135 -12.13 2.68 -2.87
C ALA A 135 -12.97 1.87 -3.86
N GLY A 136 -13.48 0.71 -3.46
CA GLY A 136 -14.40 -0.10 -4.26
C GLY A 136 -15.75 0.58 -4.48
N VAL A 137 -16.31 1.19 -3.45
CA VAL A 137 -17.57 1.95 -3.56
C VAL A 137 -17.41 3.20 -4.41
N LEU A 138 -16.32 3.95 -4.27
CA LEU A 138 -16.03 5.10 -5.12
C LEU A 138 -15.83 4.68 -6.57
N CYS A 139 -15.14 3.56 -6.82
CA CYS A 139 -15.01 2.97 -8.15
C CYS A 139 -16.40 2.59 -8.70
N PHE A 140 -17.25 1.96 -7.91
CA PHE A 140 -18.61 1.58 -8.30
C PHE A 140 -19.51 2.80 -8.58
N ILE A 141 -19.42 3.87 -7.78
CA ILE A 141 -20.22 5.10 -7.97
C ILE A 141 -19.73 5.90 -9.18
N TYR A 142 -18.40 5.98 -9.39
CA TYR A 142 -17.81 6.70 -10.53
C TYR A 142 -18.04 5.98 -11.86
N ASN A 143 -18.42 4.72 -11.81
CA ASN A 143 -18.59 3.84 -12.96
C ASN A 143 -20.04 3.52 -13.32
N ALA A 144 -20.99 4.37 -12.92
CA ALA A 144 -22.33 4.32 -13.49
C ALA A 144 -22.32 4.48 -15.05
N ASP A 145 -21.16 4.85 -15.63
CA ASP A 145 -20.90 4.92 -17.07
C ASP A 145 -19.84 3.89 -17.53
N ASP A 146 -20.17 2.60 -17.42
CA ASP A 146 -19.59 1.45 -18.19
C ASP A 146 -18.11 1.05 -18.03
N LYS A 147 -17.32 1.46 -17.07
CA LYS A 147 -15.87 1.13 -17.06
C LYS A 147 -15.18 0.85 -15.72
N CYS A 148 -15.81 0.20 -14.77
CA CYS A 148 -15.08 -0.50 -13.72
C CYS A 148 -15.29 -2.01 -13.85
N ILE A 149 -14.32 -2.68 -14.41
CA ILE A 149 -14.19 -4.13 -14.33
C ILE A 149 -13.32 -4.41 -13.11
N VAL A 150 -13.94 -4.86 -12.01
CA VAL A 150 -13.25 -5.48 -10.89
C VAL A 150 -12.96 -6.92 -11.26
#